data_391d7438dc218f640945e212c305e3ba
#
_entry.id   391d7438dc218f640945e212c305e3ba
#
_cell.length_a   1.000
_cell.length_b   1.000
_cell.length_c   1.000
_cell.angle_alpha   90.00
_cell.angle_beta   90.00
_cell.angle_gamma   90.00
#
_symmetry.space_group_name_H-M   'P 1'
#
loop_
_entity.id
_entity.type
_entity.pdbx_description
1 polymer ?
#
loop_
_entity_poly.entity_id
_entity_poly.type
_entity_poly.pdbx_seq_one_letter_code
_entity_poly.pdbx_strand_id
1 'polypeptide(L)'
;HLIPSGIMRPGVTCYIGNGVVLSVAKLIEEIAGLEKAGVEVRSRLRISEACPLILPFHAALDVAREAYREQGGLEKIGTTGRGIGPAYEDKIARRALRVQDLRHPQRFAEKLKVLLSLHNHVLTQYLGAPAIDYQAVYDEAMVHAEFIRPMIADVSRELNEAHLRGANLLFEGAQGTLLDVDHGTYPYVTSSNCVAGNAAAGAGVGPSLLHYVLGITKAYCTRVGGGPFPTELDWETPGTVGYHLSTAGAE
;
A
#
# COMPACT_ATOMS: atom_id res chain seq x y z
N HIS A 1 3.79 -1.00 7.21
CA HIS A 1 5.14 -1.09 6.66
C HIS A 1 5.09 -1.47 5.18
N LEU A 2 6.06 -0.98 4.41
CA LEU A 2 6.19 -1.24 2.96
C LEU A 2 7.33 -2.22 2.68
N ILE A 3 8.39 -2.17 3.48
CA ILE A 3 9.57 -3.01 3.30
C ILE A 3 9.29 -4.40 3.86
N PRO A 4 9.53 -5.48 3.08
CA PRO A 4 9.36 -6.83 3.58
C PRO A 4 10.20 -7.11 4.82
N SER A 5 9.66 -7.88 5.77
CA SER A 5 10.30 -8.19 7.07
C SER A 5 11.66 -8.90 6.91
N GLY A 6 11.87 -9.59 5.81
CA GLY A 6 13.14 -10.20 5.44
C GLY A 6 14.34 -9.25 5.42
N ILE A 7 14.11 -7.93 5.33
CA ILE A 7 15.20 -6.93 5.36
C ILE A 7 16.01 -6.97 6.65
N MET A 8 15.40 -7.43 7.75
CA MET A 8 16.05 -7.61 9.05
C MET A 8 17.08 -8.75 9.06
N ARG A 9 17.08 -9.61 8.04
CA ARG A 9 18.02 -10.73 7.92
C ARG A 9 19.16 -10.37 6.98
N PRO A 10 20.43 -10.44 7.42
CA PRO A 10 21.57 -10.24 6.53
C PRO A 10 21.55 -11.20 5.33
N GLY A 11 21.94 -10.71 4.16
CA GLY A 11 22.02 -11.52 2.93
C GLY A 11 20.68 -11.79 2.23
N VAL A 12 19.54 -11.34 2.79
CA VAL A 12 18.24 -11.45 2.13
C VAL A 12 18.01 -10.24 1.23
N THR A 13 17.68 -10.46 -0.04
CA THR A 13 17.18 -9.43 -0.96
C THR A 13 15.69 -9.32 -0.84
N CYS A 14 15.20 -8.10 -0.66
CA CYS A 14 13.77 -7.81 -0.49
C CYS A 14 13.21 -7.14 -1.75
N TYR A 15 11.97 -7.50 -2.11
CA TYR A 15 11.30 -7.02 -3.31
C TYR A 15 9.94 -6.43 -2.97
N ILE A 16 9.65 -5.24 -3.46
CA ILE A 16 8.30 -4.66 -3.47
C ILE A 16 7.71 -4.95 -4.84
N GLY A 17 6.72 -5.85 -4.89
CA GLY A 17 6.08 -6.30 -6.13
C GLY A 17 5.08 -5.29 -6.71
N ASN A 18 4.73 -5.46 -7.97
CA ASN A 18 3.78 -4.60 -8.72
C ASN A 18 2.35 -4.57 -8.16
N GLY A 19 2.02 -5.48 -7.25
CA GLY A 19 0.75 -5.50 -6.54
C GLY A 19 0.60 -4.38 -5.52
N VAL A 20 1.72 -3.81 -5.05
CA VAL A 20 1.74 -2.76 -4.03
C VAL A 20 1.49 -1.39 -4.67
N VAL A 21 0.57 -0.59 -4.09
CA VAL A 21 0.51 0.85 -4.36
C VAL A 21 1.50 1.56 -3.43
N LEU A 22 2.40 2.36 -3.99
CA LEU A 22 3.60 2.80 -3.30
C LEU A 22 3.59 4.30 -2.98
N SER A 23 3.59 4.64 -1.70
CA SER A 23 3.96 5.98 -1.24
C SER A 23 5.48 6.06 -1.09
N VAL A 24 6.13 6.80 -1.99
CA VAL A 24 7.60 6.94 -1.94
C VAL A 24 8.05 7.71 -0.71
N ALA A 25 7.29 8.74 -0.29
CA ALA A 25 7.57 9.48 0.94
C ALA A 25 7.64 8.55 2.15
N LYS A 26 6.62 7.68 2.32
CA LYS A 26 6.59 6.71 3.43
C LYS A 26 7.68 5.66 3.33
N LEU A 27 8.04 5.24 2.14
CA LEU A 27 9.15 4.33 1.93
C LEU A 27 10.48 4.96 2.36
N ILE A 28 10.71 6.23 2.02
CA ILE A 28 11.92 6.97 2.43
C ILE A 28 12.00 7.08 3.96
N GLU A 29 10.89 7.43 4.62
CA GLU A 29 10.82 7.48 6.09
C GLU A 29 11.17 6.12 6.72
N GLU A 30 10.63 5.03 6.17
CA GLU A 30 10.86 3.67 6.66
C GLU A 30 12.32 3.23 6.45
N ILE A 31 12.89 3.52 5.27
CA ILE A 31 14.32 3.27 4.99
C ILE A 31 15.19 4.02 6.00
N ALA A 32 14.94 5.31 6.21
CA ALA A 32 15.73 6.12 7.13
C ALA A 32 15.67 5.59 8.58
N GLY A 33 14.49 5.13 9.01
CA GLY A 33 14.31 4.51 10.33
C GLY A 33 15.11 3.22 10.49
N LEU A 34 15.08 2.35 9.49
CA LEU A 34 15.82 1.09 9.49
C LEU A 34 17.34 1.31 9.41
N GLU A 35 17.79 2.22 8.55
CA GLU A 35 19.24 2.56 8.44
C GLU A 35 19.78 3.17 9.74
N LYS A 36 18.99 4.02 10.42
CA LYS A 36 19.31 4.54 11.76
C LYS A 36 19.44 3.43 12.80
N ALA A 37 18.69 2.35 12.66
CA ALA A 37 18.79 1.16 13.51
C ALA A 37 19.92 0.20 13.07
N GLY A 38 20.76 0.57 12.10
CA GLY A 38 21.90 -0.22 11.63
C GLY A 38 21.55 -1.30 10.61
N VAL A 39 20.36 -1.27 10.03
CA VAL A 39 19.94 -2.22 8.98
C VAL A 39 20.34 -1.69 7.62
N GLU A 40 21.10 -2.49 6.87
CA GLU A 40 21.44 -2.19 5.48
C GLU A 40 20.22 -2.41 4.58
N VAL A 41 19.68 -1.35 3.98
CA VAL A 41 18.42 -1.42 3.22
C VAL A 41 18.64 -1.26 1.71
N ARG A 42 19.23 -0.15 1.27
CA ARG A 42 19.25 0.26 -0.15
C ARG A 42 19.92 -0.72 -1.09
N SER A 43 20.98 -1.37 -0.65
CA SER A 43 21.70 -2.38 -1.46
C SER A 43 20.88 -3.65 -1.68
N ARG A 44 19.93 -3.94 -0.78
CA ARG A 44 19.15 -5.18 -0.73
C ARG A 44 17.67 -5.01 -1.06
N LEU A 45 17.17 -3.78 -1.22
CA LEU A 45 15.79 -3.50 -1.59
C LEU A 45 15.68 -3.30 -3.11
N ARG A 46 14.66 -3.92 -3.71
CA ARG A 46 14.25 -3.73 -5.11
C ARG A 46 12.77 -3.35 -5.17
N ILE A 47 12.46 -2.38 -6.01
CA ILE A 47 11.12 -1.83 -6.17
C ILE A 47 10.68 -2.08 -7.60
N SER A 48 9.55 -2.76 -7.77
CA SER A 48 9.01 -2.99 -9.11
C SER A 48 8.71 -1.66 -9.82
N GLU A 49 9.26 -1.51 -11.01
CA GLU A 49 8.97 -0.38 -11.89
C GLU A 49 7.49 -0.27 -12.27
N ALA A 50 6.73 -1.36 -12.12
CA ALA A 50 5.31 -1.42 -12.40
C ALA A 50 4.41 -1.07 -11.18
N CYS A 51 4.96 -0.78 -10.00
CA CYS A 51 4.19 -0.31 -8.85
C CYS A 51 3.45 1.00 -9.19
N PRO A 52 2.13 1.10 -8.95
CA PRO A 52 1.43 2.38 -8.99
C PRO A 52 1.89 3.27 -7.83
N LEU A 53 1.98 4.57 -8.09
CA LEU A 53 2.34 5.56 -7.08
C LEU A 53 1.10 6.03 -6.31
N ILE A 54 1.26 6.20 -5.00
CA ILE A 54 0.36 7.02 -4.19
C ILE A 54 0.93 8.43 -4.20
N LEU A 55 0.13 9.38 -4.68
CA LEU A 55 0.48 10.79 -4.77
C LEU A 55 -0.44 11.62 -3.85
N PRO A 56 -0.10 12.87 -3.51
CA PRO A 56 -0.85 13.66 -2.54
C PRO A 56 -2.36 13.74 -2.78
N PHE A 57 -2.80 13.83 -4.03
CA PHE A 57 -4.22 13.87 -4.37
C PHE A 57 -4.97 12.56 -4.04
N HIS A 58 -4.30 11.41 -3.99
CA HIS A 58 -4.93 10.15 -3.57
C HIS A 58 -5.33 10.21 -2.09
N ALA A 59 -4.43 10.73 -1.23
CA ALA A 59 -4.74 10.91 0.18
C ALA A 59 -5.85 11.97 0.39
N ALA A 60 -5.81 13.06 -0.35
CA ALA A 60 -6.86 14.09 -0.32
C ALA A 60 -8.23 13.52 -0.73
N LEU A 61 -8.29 12.71 -1.79
CA LEU A 61 -9.52 12.03 -2.23
C LEU A 61 -10.05 11.06 -1.17
N ASP A 62 -9.16 10.30 -0.54
CA ASP A 62 -9.53 9.31 0.48
C ASP A 62 -10.21 10.01 1.68
N VAL A 63 -9.61 11.06 2.20
CA VAL A 63 -10.15 11.89 3.29
C VAL A 63 -11.45 12.60 2.88
N ALA A 64 -11.47 13.21 1.70
CA ALA A 64 -12.65 13.97 1.24
C ALA A 64 -13.86 13.05 0.99
N ARG A 65 -13.66 11.84 0.48
CA ARG A 65 -14.71 10.85 0.29
C ARG A 65 -15.34 10.39 1.61
N GLU A 66 -14.54 10.14 2.65
CA GLU A 66 -15.04 9.79 3.98
C GLU A 66 -15.85 10.95 4.60
N ALA A 67 -15.37 12.19 4.47
CA ALA A 67 -16.09 13.37 4.92
C ALA A 67 -17.43 13.57 4.17
N TYR A 68 -17.43 13.37 2.85
CA TYR A 68 -18.63 13.48 2.03
C TYR A 68 -19.70 12.42 2.39
N ARG A 69 -19.26 11.18 2.68
CA ARG A 69 -20.17 10.12 3.17
C ARG A 69 -20.83 10.51 4.48
N GLU A 70 -20.05 11.01 5.43
CA GLU A 70 -20.53 11.44 6.74
C GLU A 70 -21.57 12.59 6.62
N GLN A 71 -21.27 13.60 5.79
CA GLN A 71 -22.20 14.70 5.51
C GLN A 71 -23.50 14.22 4.86
N GLY A 72 -23.45 13.18 4.04
CA GLY A 72 -24.60 12.54 3.42
C GLY A 72 -25.35 11.56 4.32
N GLY A 73 -24.99 11.44 5.60
CA GLY A 73 -25.62 10.52 6.55
C GLY A 73 -25.28 9.05 6.30
N LEU A 74 -24.26 8.76 5.50
CA LEU A 74 -23.77 7.40 5.25
C LEU A 74 -22.66 7.04 6.25
N GLU A 75 -22.64 5.79 6.67
CA GLU A 75 -21.57 5.26 7.53
C GLU A 75 -20.22 5.34 6.80
N LYS A 76 -19.18 5.77 7.53
CA LYS A 76 -17.79 5.74 7.03
C LYS A 76 -17.34 4.29 6.80
N ILE A 77 -16.52 4.08 5.81
CA ILE A 77 -15.79 2.80 5.65
C ILE A 77 -14.70 2.69 6.73
N GLY A 78 -14.19 3.82 7.19
CA GLY A 78 -13.12 3.89 8.17
C GLY A 78 -11.76 3.62 7.52
N THR A 79 -11.50 4.30 6.40
CA THR A 79 -10.21 4.21 5.72
C THR A 79 -9.09 4.83 6.55
N THR A 80 -7.85 4.50 6.22
CA THR A 80 -6.69 5.09 6.91
C THR A 80 -6.35 6.50 6.43
N GLY A 81 -7.08 7.05 5.45
CA GLY A 81 -6.82 8.36 4.85
C GLY A 81 -5.49 8.46 4.07
N ARG A 82 -4.89 7.32 3.73
CA ARG A 82 -3.57 7.26 3.08
C ARG A 82 -3.62 7.18 1.56
N GLY A 83 -4.81 7.21 0.97
CA GLY A 83 -4.99 7.18 -0.48
C GLY A 83 -4.82 5.81 -1.13
N ILE A 84 -4.90 4.73 -0.36
CA ILE A 84 -4.75 3.35 -0.87
C ILE A 84 -5.86 3.04 -1.88
N GLY A 85 -7.13 3.25 -1.50
CA GLY A 85 -8.27 3.01 -2.38
C GLY A 85 -8.21 3.78 -3.70
N PRO A 86 -8.08 5.11 -3.66
CA PRO A 86 -7.94 5.92 -4.86
C PRO A 86 -6.77 5.54 -5.77
N ALA A 87 -5.63 5.10 -5.21
CA ALA A 87 -4.49 4.64 -6.01
C ALA A 87 -4.77 3.30 -6.71
N TYR A 88 -5.46 2.35 -6.06
CA TYR A 88 -5.93 1.13 -6.72
C TYR A 88 -7.01 1.41 -7.77
N GLU A 89 -7.92 2.35 -7.52
CA GLU A 89 -8.90 2.82 -8.51
C GLU A 89 -8.20 3.32 -9.79
N ASP A 90 -7.18 4.16 -9.65
CA ASP A 90 -6.41 4.65 -10.79
C ASP A 90 -5.63 3.55 -11.50
N LYS A 91 -5.10 2.57 -10.77
CA LYS A 91 -4.45 1.39 -11.35
C LYS A 91 -5.42 0.63 -12.27
N ILE A 92 -6.61 0.31 -11.77
CA ILE A 92 -7.60 -0.47 -12.52
C ILE A 92 -8.22 0.34 -13.66
N ALA A 93 -8.41 1.65 -13.47
CA ALA A 93 -8.82 2.57 -14.53
C ALA A 93 -7.72 2.81 -15.58
N ARG A 94 -6.52 2.26 -15.41
CA ARG A 94 -5.38 2.34 -16.35
C ARG A 94 -4.84 3.76 -16.56
N ARG A 95 -4.98 4.62 -15.55
CA ARG A 95 -4.51 6.02 -15.56
C ARG A 95 -3.42 6.29 -14.51
N ALA A 96 -3.08 5.30 -13.65
CA ALA A 96 -2.07 5.45 -12.62
C ALA A 96 -0.71 5.85 -13.18
N LEU A 97 -0.03 6.74 -12.46
CA LEU A 97 1.40 6.94 -12.58
C LEU A 97 2.12 5.79 -11.87
N ARG A 98 3.14 5.22 -12.51
CA ARG A 98 3.92 4.10 -11.98
C ARG A 98 5.35 4.54 -11.66
N VAL A 99 6.04 3.73 -10.87
CA VAL A 99 7.44 3.95 -10.52
C VAL A 99 8.33 4.16 -11.75
N GLN A 100 8.13 3.41 -12.84
CA GLN A 100 8.84 3.59 -14.10
C GLN A 100 8.67 5.00 -14.71
N ASP A 101 7.54 5.66 -14.49
CA ASP A 101 7.30 6.99 -15.05
C ASP A 101 8.25 8.03 -14.43
N LEU A 102 8.70 7.81 -13.20
CA LEU A 102 9.68 8.68 -12.52
C LEU A 102 11.05 8.74 -13.22
N ARG A 103 11.37 7.75 -14.06
CA ARG A 103 12.60 7.75 -14.87
C ARG A 103 12.54 8.73 -16.05
N HIS A 104 11.34 9.23 -16.38
CA HIS A 104 11.06 10.08 -17.53
C HIS A 104 10.30 11.34 -17.13
N PRO A 105 10.97 12.39 -16.59
CA PRO A 105 10.33 13.57 -16.00
C PRO A 105 9.29 14.25 -16.90
N GLN A 106 9.57 14.37 -18.19
CA GLN A 106 8.64 15.00 -19.14
C GLN A 106 7.35 14.19 -19.29
N ARG A 107 7.48 12.88 -19.48
CA ARG A 107 6.33 11.96 -19.58
C ARG A 107 5.55 11.90 -18.27
N PHE A 108 6.25 11.92 -17.13
CA PHE A 108 5.62 12.01 -15.82
C PHE A 108 4.78 13.29 -15.69
N ALA A 109 5.35 14.45 -16.08
CA ALA A 109 4.69 15.75 -16.06
C ALA A 109 3.40 15.77 -16.89
N GLU A 110 3.44 15.25 -18.11
CA GLU A 110 2.28 15.17 -19.00
C GLU A 110 1.17 14.31 -18.42
N LYS A 111 1.49 13.12 -17.95
CA LYS A 111 0.55 12.21 -17.30
C LYS A 111 -0.04 12.80 -16.01
N LEU A 112 0.81 13.39 -15.17
CA LEU A 112 0.39 14.05 -13.93
C LEU A 112 -0.60 15.17 -14.20
N LYS A 113 -0.35 16.00 -15.20
CA LYS A 113 -1.24 17.11 -15.57
C LYS A 113 -2.66 16.63 -15.90
N VAL A 114 -2.77 15.57 -16.70
CA VAL A 114 -4.06 14.99 -17.09
C VAL A 114 -4.76 14.37 -15.88
N LEU A 115 -4.03 13.58 -15.10
CA LEU A 115 -4.58 12.89 -13.94
C LEU A 115 -5.03 13.86 -12.84
N LEU A 116 -4.20 14.84 -12.54
CA LEU A 116 -4.50 15.84 -11.52
C LEU A 116 -5.66 16.75 -11.93
N SER A 117 -5.83 17.06 -13.21
CA SER A 117 -7.00 17.79 -13.70
C SER A 117 -8.30 17.06 -13.38
N LEU A 118 -8.35 15.73 -13.59
CA LEU A 118 -9.50 14.90 -13.24
C LEU A 118 -9.75 14.92 -11.72
N HIS A 119 -8.71 14.65 -10.93
CA HIS A 119 -8.86 14.55 -9.48
C HIS A 119 -9.18 15.90 -8.82
N ASN A 120 -8.61 16.99 -9.30
CA ASN A 120 -8.96 18.32 -8.82
C ASN A 120 -10.41 18.69 -9.16
N HIS A 121 -10.91 18.28 -10.31
CA HIS A 121 -12.33 18.45 -10.62
C HIS A 121 -13.22 17.69 -9.62
N VAL A 122 -12.90 16.43 -9.32
CA VAL A 122 -13.63 15.65 -8.31
C VAL A 122 -13.53 16.27 -6.92
N LEU A 123 -12.33 16.66 -6.50
CA LEU A 123 -12.11 17.30 -5.20
C LEU A 123 -12.93 18.59 -5.08
N THR A 124 -12.84 19.49 -6.04
CA THR A 124 -13.43 20.84 -5.92
C THR A 124 -14.91 20.88 -6.27
N GLN A 125 -15.37 20.19 -7.31
CA GLN A 125 -16.74 20.30 -7.81
C GLN A 125 -17.68 19.27 -7.19
N TYR A 126 -17.17 18.11 -6.79
CA TYR A 126 -18.03 17.06 -6.23
C TYR A 126 -17.88 16.91 -4.71
N LEU A 127 -16.65 16.94 -4.20
CA LEU A 127 -16.39 16.71 -2.78
C LEU A 127 -16.26 18.00 -1.94
N GLY A 128 -16.22 19.18 -2.56
CA GLY A 128 -16.08 20.45 -1.87
C GLY A 128 -14.74 20.62 -1.14
N ALA A 129 -13.70 19.91 -1.59
CA ALA A 129 -12.37 19.91 -1.01
C ALA A 129 -11.41 20.80 -1.83
N PRO A 130 -10.30 21.28 -1.24
CA PRO A 130 -9.32 22.09 -1.95
C PRO A 130 -8.66 21.35 -3.11
N ALA A 131 -8.31 22.08 -4.17
CA ALA A 131 -7.45 21.56 -5.24
C ALA A 131 -6.03 21.31 -4.74
N ILE A 132 -5.37 20.33 -5.35
CA ILE A 132 -3.96 20.01 -5.11
C ILE A 132 -3.10 20.74 -6.15
N ASP A 133 -2.04 21.36 -5.71
CA ASP A 133 -1.12 22.09 -6.58
C ASP A 133 -0.26 21.16 -7.43
N TYR A 134 -0.25 21.38 -8.73
CA TYR A 134 0.49 20.55 -9.68
C TYR A 134 2.00 20.63 -9.47
N GLN A 135 2.52 21.86 -9.25
CA GLN A 135 3.97 22.05 -9.17
C GLN A 135 4.53 21.40 -7.91
N ALA A 136 3.82 21.53 -6.79
CA ALA A 136 4.21 20.90 -5.54
C ALA A 136 4.28 19.36 -5.67
N VAL A 137 3.27 18.73 -6.31
CA VAL A 137 3.28 17.28 -6.55
C VAL A 137 4.43 16.85 -7.47
N TYR A 138 4.67 17.62 -8.52
CA TYR A 138 5.75 17.30 -9.46
C TYR A 138 7.12 17.41 -8.80
N ASP A 139 7.39 18.51 -8.09
CA ASP A 139 8.68 18.76 -7.45
C ASP A 139 8.98 17.70 -6.38
N GLU A 140 8.00 17.38 -5.54
CA GLU A 140 8.11 16.31 -4.56
C GLU A 140 8.42 14.96 -5.22
N ALA A 141 7.69 14.62 -6.29
CA ALA A 141 7.89 13.38 -7.01
C ALA A 141 9.29 13.28 -7.62
N MET A 142 9.84 14.38 -8.15
CA MET A 142 11.19 14.39 -8.73
C MET A 142 12.28 14.24 -7.67
N VAL A 143 12.13 14.87 -6.50
CA VAL A 143 13.04 14.63 -5.36
C VAL A 143 13.02 13.17 -4.93
N HIS A 144 11.83 12.60 -4.81
CA HIS A 144 11.66 11.18 -4.45
C HIS A 144 12.23 10.23 -5.51
N ALA A 145 12.11 10.59 -6.79
CA ALA A 145 12.65 9.80 -7.90
C ALA A 145 14.17 9.59 -7.79
N GLU A 146 14.91 10.65 -7.46
CA GLU A 146 16.36 10.56 -7.30
C GLU A 146 16.74 9.58 -6.18
N PHE A 147 15.99 9.58 -5.08
CA PHE A 147 16.27 8.70 -3.95
C PHE A 147 16.04 7.22 -4.29
N ILE A 148 14.91 6.88 -4.95
CA ILE A 148 14.56 5.48 -5.21
C ILE A 148 15.15 4.92 -6.51
N ARG A 149 15.68 5.75 -7.39
CA ARG A 149 16.20 5.35 -8.72
C ARG A 149 17.13 4.14 -8.69
N PRO A 150 18.09 4.02 -7.75
CA PRO A 150 19.00 2.87 -7.70
C PRO A 150 18.32 1.55 -7.32
N MET A 151 17.13 1.63 -6.70
CA MET A 151 16.36 0.46 -6.23
C MET A 151 15.30 -0.01 -7.22
N ILE A 152 15.02 0.77 -8.28
CA ILE A 152 13.99 0.43 -9.26
C ILE A 152 14.47 -0.73 -10.16
N ALA A 153 13.66 -1.79 -10.25
CA ALA A 153 13.99 -3.01 -10.95
C ALA A 153 12.78 -3.63 -11.68
N ASP A 154 13.07 -4.49 -12.65
CA ASP A 154 12.10 -5.45 -13.17
C ASP A 154 12.01 -6.63 -12.19
N VAL A 155 11.18 -6.45 -11.16
CA VAL A 155 11.03 -7.43 -10.06
C VAL A 155 10.49 -8.77 -10.56
N SER A 156 9.58 -8.76 -11.54
CA SER A 156 9.07 -10.01 -12.12
C SER A 156 10.20 -10.84 -12.72
N ARG A 157 11.04 -10.22 -13.54
CA ARG A 157 12.20 -10.89 -14.13
C ARG A 157 13.19 -11.38 -13.06
N GLU A 158 13.56 -10.52 -12.11
CA GLU A 158 14.54 -10.89 -11.07
C GLU A 158 14.07 -12.07 -10.21
N LEU A 159 12.77 -12.11 -9.85
CA LEU A 159 12.19 -13.21 -9.07
C LEU A 159 12.16 -14.53 -9.88
N ASN A 160 11.78 -14.49 -11.16
CA ASN A 160 11.81 -15.67 -12.01
C ASN A 160 13.24 -16.20 -12.22
N GLU A 161 14.21 -15.29 -12.43
CA GLU A 161 15.63 -15.66 -12.51
C GLU A 161 16.16 -16.24 -11.19
N ALA A 162 15.75 -15.67 -10.03
CA ALA A 162 16.11 -16.20 -8.72
C ALA A 162 15.54 -17.62 -8.52
N HIS A 163 14.30 -17.84 -8.89
CA HIS A 163 13.70 -19.18 -8.87
C HIS A 163 14.46 -20.17 -9.73
N LEU A 164 14.81 -19.81 -10.97
CA LEU A 164 15.57 -20.68 -11.88
C LEU A 164 16.98 -21.02 -11.34
N ARG A 165 17.57 -20.15 -10.52
CA ARG A 165 18.82 -20.42 -9.80
C ARG A 165 18.64 -21.26 -8.54
N GLY A 166 17.42 -21.70 -8.21
CA GLY A 166 17.11 -22.49 -7.01
C GLY A 166 16.99 -21.69 -5.72
N ALA A 167 16.81 -20.38 -5.79
CA ALA A 167 16.60 -19.55 -4.60
C ALA A 167 15.23 -19.82 -3.96
N ASN A 168 15.18 -19.76 -2.63
CA ASN A 168 13.92 -19.78 -1.90
C ASN A 168 13.26 -18.41 -1.94
N LEU A 169 12.00 -18.36 -2.34
CA LEU A 169 11.19 -17.14 -2.40
C LEU A 169 10.13 -17.17 -1.30
N LEU A 170 10.11 -16.14 -0.47
CA LEU A 170 9.07 -15.92 0.54
C LEU A 170 8.20 -14.74 0.12
N PHE A 171 6.91 -14.99 -0.09
CA PHE A 171 5.92 -13.96 -0.37
C PHE A 171 5.24 -13.56 0.92
N GLU A 172 5.34 -12.29 1.26
CA GLU A 172 4.71 -11.70 2.45
C GLU A 172 3.48 -10.91 2.03
N GLY A 173 2.29 -11.35 2.49
CA GLY A 173 1.04 -10.64 2.30
C GLY A 173 0.86 -9.53 3.34
N ALA A 174 -0.19 -8.74 3.14
CA ALA A 174 -0.63 -7.71 4.08
C ALA A 174 -2.12 -7.88 4.38
N GLN A 175 -2.61 -7.20 5.42
CA GLN A 175 -4.00 -7.28 5.91
C GLN A 175 -4.40 -8.71 6.30
N GLY A 176 -5.57 -9.18 5.85
CA GLY A 176 -6.08 -10.53 6.16
C GLY A 176 -7.30 -10.86 5.30
N THR A 177 -7.69 -12.13 5.28
CA THR A 177 -8.75 -12.64 4.39
C THR A 177 -10.09 -11.91 4.58
N LEU A 178 -10.46 -11.54 5.82
CA LEU A 178 -11.70 -10.79 6.06
C LEU A 178 -11.66 -9.34 5.58
N LEU A 179 -10.50 -8.84 5.19
CA LEU A 179 -10.29 -7.53 4.55
C LEU A 179 -10.07 -7.62 3.04
N ASP A 180 -10.04 -8.82 2.46
CA ASP A 180 -9.89 -9.02 1.02
C ASP A 180 -11.07 -8.41 0.26
N VAL A 181 -10.80 -7.73 -0.86
CA VAL A 181 -11.82 -7.02 -1.64
C VAL A 181 -12.90 -7.95 -2.19
N ASP A 182 -12.56 -9.21 -2.48
CA ASP A 182 -13.49 -10.20 -3.04
C ASP A 182 -14.06 -11.15 -1.97
N HIS A 183 -13.24 -11.53 -0.99
CA HIS A 183 -13.56 -12.59 -0.01
C HIS A 183 -13.84 -12.03 1.40
N GLY A 184 -13.65 -10.74 1.62
CA GLY A 184 -13.85 -10.10 2.92
C GLY A 184 -15.27 -9.61 3.17
N THR A 185 -15.43 -8.82 4.23
CA THR A 185 -16.72 -8.24 4.68
C THR A 185 -17.03 -6.95 3.90
N TYR A 186 -17.21 -7.06 2.59
CA TYR A 186 -17.52 -5.93 1.72
C TYR A 186 -18.75 -5.15 2.20
N PRO A 187 -18.76 -3.80 2.22
CA PRO A 187 -17.75 -2.87 1.68
C PRO A 187 -16.62 -2.51 2.67
N TYR A 188 -16.60 -3.08 3.86
CA TYR A 188 -15.60 -2.80 4.91
C TYR A 188 -14.35 -3.65 4.71
N VAL A 189 -13.66 -3.41 3.61
CA VAL A 189 -12.49 -4.17 3.12
C VAL A 189 -11.40 -3.22 2.63
N THR A 190 -10.18 -3.75 2.41
CA THR A 190 -9.16 -3.02 1.66
C THR A 190 -9.43 -3.09 0.16
N SER A 191 -8.80 -2.25 -0.62
CA SER A 191 -9.00 -2.17 -2.08
C SER A 191 -8.12 -3.15 -2.86
N SER A 192 -7.65 -4.21 -2.22
CA SER A 192 -6.79 -5.22 -2.85
C SER A 192 -7.13 -6.63 -2.38
N ASN A 193 -6.66 -7.63 -3.13
CA ASN A 193 -6.72 -9.01 -2.70
C ASN A 193 -5.62 -9.29 -1.66
N CYS A 194 -6.00 -9.95 -0.56
CA CYS A 194 -5.12 -10.33 0.55
C CYS A 194 -4.87 -11.84 0.62
N VAL A 195 -5.58 -12.63 -0.20
CA VAL A 195 -5.41 -14.08 -0.26
C VAL A 195 -4.10 -14.46 -0.95
N ALA A 196 -3.56 -15.64 -0.60
CA ALA A 196 -2.25 -16.08 -1.08
C ALA A 196 -2.12 -16.12 -2.62
N GLY A 197 -3.22 -16.41 -3.33
CA GLY A 197 -3.24 -16.42 -4.80
C GLY A 197 -2.82 -15.08 -5.44
N ASN A 198 -3.03 -13.97 -4.75
CA ASN A 198 -2.61 -12.65 -5.23
C ASN A 198 -1.08 -12.45 -5.26
N ALA A 199 -0.31 -13.25 -4.53
CA ALA A 199 1.15 -13.17 -4.54
C ALA A 199 1.71 -13.40 -5.95
N ALA A 200 1.15 -14.32 -6.72
CA ALA A 200 1.58 -14.58 -8.10
C ALA A 200 1.38 -13.34 -9.00
N ALA A 201 0.17 -12.78 -9.03
CA ALA A 201 -0.14 -11.59 -9.82
C ALA A 201 0.59 -10.34 -9.29
N GLY A 202 0.67 -10.19 -7.96
CA GLY A 202 1.28 -9.04 -7.29
C GLY A 202 2.79 -8.97 -7.37
N ALA A 203 3.46 -10.10 -7.63
CA ALA A 203 4.91 -10.19 -7.81
C ALA A 203 5.34 -10.49 -9.25
N GLY A 204 4.40 -10.86 -10.12
CA GLY A 204 4.68 -11.17 -11.53
C GLY A 204 5.35 -12.53 -11.71
N VAL A 205 4.97 -13.52 -10.88
CA VAL A 205 5.46 -14.90 -10.98
C VAL A 205 4.32 -15.85 -11.33
N GLY A 206 4.66 -17.04 -11.84
CA GLY A 206 3.67 -18.07 -12.12
C GLY A 206 3.03 -18.63 -10.83
N PRO A 207 1.73 -18.99 -10.84
CA PRO A 207 1.05 -19.51 -9.64
C PRO A 207 1.65 -20.84 -9.16
N SER A 208 2.30 -21.60 -10.03
CA SER A 208 3.01 -22.84 -9.69
C SER A 208 4.24 -22.63 -8.79
N LEU A 209 4.70 -21.39 -8.63
CA LEU A 209 5.78 -21.06 -7.68
C LEU A 209 5.29 -21.02 -6.23
N LEU A 210 3.99 -21.00 -5.99
CA LEU A 210 3.40 -21.01 -4.64
C LEU A 210 3.25 -22.44 -4.15
N HIS A 211 4.33 -23.08 -3.74
CA HIS A 211 4.34 -24.48 -3.33
C HIS A 211 3.75 -24.72 -1.94
N TYR A 212 3.84 -23.72 -1.07
CA TYR A 212 3.38 -23.81 0.32
C TYR A 212 2.74 -22.49 0.75
N VAL A 213 1.63 -22.57 1.45
CA VAL A 213 0.92 -21.42 2.00
C VAL A 213 0.85 -21.56 3.51
N LEU A 214 1.49 -20.64 4.23
CA LEU A 214 1.41 -20.52 5.69
C LEU A 214 0.33 -19.51 6.05
N GLY A 215 -0.75 -19.98 6.67
CA GLY A 215 -1.77 -19.10 7.27
C GLY A 215 -1.33 -18.62 8.64
N ILE A 216 -1.33 -17.30 8.84
CA ILE A 216 -1.07 -16.69 10.14
C ILE A 216 -2.40 -16.26 10.75
N THR A 217 -2.66 -16.68 11.98
CA THR A 217 -3.83 -16.26 12.75
C THR A 217 -3.38 -15.65 14.08
N LYS A 218 -4.09 -14.60 14.50
CA LYS A 218 -3.86 -13.99 15.83
C LYS A 218 -4.54 -14.82 16.92
N ALA A 219 -4.03 -14.74 18.14
CA ALA A 219 -4.68 -15.31 19.31
C ALA A 219 -6.05 -14.65 19.61
N TYR A 220 -6.21 -13.39 19.22
CA TYR A 220 -7.49 -12.66 19.21
C TYR A 220 -7.55 -11.76 17.98
N CYS A 221 -8.74 -11.54 17.44
CA CYS A 221 -8.92 -10.70 16.27
C CYS A 221 -8.84 -9.23 16.63
N THR A 222 -8.25 -8.43 15.74
CA THR A 222 -8.30 -6.98 15.80
C THR A 222 -8.82 -6.43 14.48
N ARG A 223 -9.58 -5.35 14.51
CA ARG A 223 -10.10 -4.68 13.32
C ARG A 223 -9.86 -3.18 13.41
N VAL A 224 -9.49 -2.57 12.29
CA VAL A 224 -9.44 -1.13 12.07
C VAL A 224 -10.45 -0.80 10.98
N GLY A 225 -11.20 0.29 11.16
CA GLY A 225 -12.28 0.69 10.26
C GLY A 225 -13.67 0.23 10.73
N GLY A 226 -14.69 0.63 9.99
CA GLY A 226 -16.08 0.31 10.27
C GLY A 226 -16.49 -1.13 9.95
N GLY A 227 -17.76 -1.40 10.09
CA GLY A 227 -18.38 -2.67 9.74
C GLY A 227 -18.60 -3.62 10.91
N PRO A 228 -19.31 -4.72 10.68
CA PRO A 228 -19.72 -5.63 11.74
C PRO A 228 -18.53 -6.37 12.36
N PHE A 229 -18.52 -6.42 13.70
CA PHE A 229 -17.57 -7.21 14.47
C PHE A 229 -18.32 -7.92 15.62
N PRO A 230 -19.08 -9.00 15.31
CA PRO A 230 -20.00 -9.62 16.27
C PRO A 230 -19.37 -10.14 17.55
N THR A 231 -18.06 -10.37 17.56
CA THR A 231 -17.29 -10.87 18.72
C THR A 231 -16.50 -9.75 19.39
N GLU A 232 -16.80 -8.49 19.10
CA GLU A 232 -16.15 -7.35 19.73
C GLU A 232 -16.36 -7.40 21.26
N LEU A 233 -15.27 -7.24 21.98
CA LEU A 233 -15.26 -7.15 23.43
C LEU A 233 -15.29 -5.68 23.85
N ASP A 234 -15.85 -5.43 25.03
CA ASP A 234 -15.78 -4.10 25.65
C ASP A 234 -14.31 -3.76 25.97
N TRP A 235 -13.74 -2.86 25.16
CA TRP A 235 -12.36 -2.42 25.27
C TRP A 235 -12.22 -1.05 25.95
N GLU A 236 -13.33 -0.37 26.26
CA GLU A 236 -13.35 0.95 26.90
C GLU A 236 -13.43 0.86 28.43
N THR A 237 -14.16 -0.12 28.97
CA THR A 237 -14.36 -0.26 30.41
C THR A 237 -13.16 -0.90 31.08
N PRO A 238 -12.47 -0.20 32.01
CA PRO A 238 -11.34 -0.75 32.79
C PRO A 238 -11.71 -2.05 33.50
N GLY A 239 -10.83 -3.05 33.41
CA GLY A 239 -11.01 -4.35 34.04
C GLY A 239 -11.71 -5.41 33.22
N THR A 240 -12.24 -5.06 32.03
CA THR A 240 -12.75 -6.04 31.07
C THR A 240 -11.61 -6.74 30.33
N VAL A 241 -11.89 -7.91 29.77
CA VAL A 241 -10.92 -8.64 28.92
C VAL A 241 -10.50 -7.81 27.71
N GLY A 242 -11.48 -7.14 27.06
CA GLY A 242 -11.21 -6.27 25.92
C GLY A 242 -10.29 -5.12 26.27
N TYR A 243 -10.51 -4.47 27.42
CA TYR A 243 -9.64 -3.40 27.91
C TYR A 243 -8.20 -3.87 28.12
N HIS A 244 -8.01 -5.01 28.78
CA HIS A 244 -6.66 -5.56 29.00
C HIS A 244 -5.97 -5.91 27.67
N LEU A 245 -6.68 -6.53 26.74
CA LEU A 245 -6.14 -6.86 25.42
C LEU A 245 -5.76 -5.61 24.60
N SER A 246 -6.60 -4.57 24.62
CA SER A 246 -6.33 -3.33 23.90
C SER A 246 -5.14 -2.58 24.47
N THR A 247 -5.00 -2.54 25.79
CA THR A 247 -3.91 -1.86 26.50
C THR A 247 -2.58 -2.57 26.28
N ALA A 248 -2.53 -3.90 26.48
CA ALA A 248 -1.32 -4.68 26.25
C ALA A 248 -0.91 -4.75 24.77
N GLY A 249 -1.85 -4.65 23.85
CA GLY A 249 -1.57 -4.65 22.41
C GLY A 249 -1.12 -3.30 21.86
N ALA A 250 -1.20 -2.23 22.67
CA ALA A 250 -0.72 -0.89 22.30
C ALA A 250 0.75 -0.65 22.70
N GLU A 251 1.33 -1.49 23.55
CA GLU A 251 2.75 -1.53 23.92
C GLU A 251 3.58 -2.32 22.88
#